data_5cb96193a9930698c0d7a422b6c51d6b
#
_entry.id   5cb96193a9930698c0d7a422b6c51d6b
#
_cell.length_a   1.000
_cell.length_b   1.000
_cell.length_c   1.000
_cell.angle_alpha   90.00
_cell.angle_beta   90.00
_cell.angle_gamma   90.00
#
_symmetry.space_group_name_H-M   'P 1'
#
loop_
_entity.id
_entity.type
_entity.pdbx_description
1 polymer ?
#
loop_
_entity_poly.entity_id
_entity_poly.type
_entity_poly.pdbx_seq_one_letter_code
_entity_poly.pdbx_strand_id
1 'polypeptide(L)'
;MNENELLEIQHELQAQQKRLNYILSSKRRIQSMIDSFESDLAEQLLQVIHNESNNYAGIATSLALSICWKFSKVEFPKTVHWCSEVSISNLQVKDEFTAVIKAQAWLGTLGSDELWQTPLFAEITVDPKTNSLKSYHIHFLSKGKIISLRKNSKQSVTVKQMQNM
;
A
#
# COMPACT_ATOMS: atom_id res chain seq x y z
N MET A 1 -28.56 41.01 -1.50
CA MET A 1 -28.76 39.57 -1.37
C MET A 1 -30.05 39.33 -0.61
N ASN A 2 -30.97 38.54 -1.17
CA ASN A 2 -32.23 38.23 -0.49
C ASN A 2 -32.07 36.96 0.38
N GLU A 3 -33.08 36.64 1.16
CA GLU A 3 -33.05 35.50 2.08
C GLU A 3 -32.86 34.15 1.36
N ASN A 4 -33.45 33.98 0.16
CA ASN A 4 -33.34 32.76 -0.62
C ASN A 4 -31.93 32.55 -1.14
N GLU A 5 -31.28 33.60 -1.60
CA GLU A 5 -29.88 33.53 -2.04
C GLU A 5 -28.95 33.17 -0.90
N LEU A 6 -29.19 33.73 0.29
CA LEU A 6 -28.41 33.44 1.47
C LEU A 6 -28.56 31.98 1.90
N LEU A 7 -29.79 31.44 1.86
CA LEU A 7 -30.04 30.02 2.17
C LEU A 7 -29.36 29.09 1.18
N GLU A 8 -29.36 29.40 -0.11
CA GLU A 8 -28.68 28.62 -1.13
C GLU A 8 -27.18 28.55 -0.87
N ILE A 9 -26.56 29.69 -0.53
CA ILE A 9 -25.13 29.74 -0.19
C ILE A 9 -24.84 28.88 1.03
N GLN A 10 -25.67 28.94 2.06
CA GLN A 10 -25.50 28.15 3.28
C GLN A 10 -25.60 26.64 2.99
N HIS A 11 -26.56 26.21 2.17
CA HIS A 11 -26.71 24.82 1.77
C HIS A 11 -25.50 24.31 0.97
N GLU A 12 -24.98 25.13 0.07
CA GLU A 12 -23.80 24.80 -0.71
C GLU A 12 -22.55 24.64 0.16
N LEU A 13 -22.35 25.55 1.11
CA LEU A 13 -21.23 25.46 2.06
C LEU A 13 -21.32 24.21 2.93
N GLN A 14 -22.52 23.85 3.40
CA GLN A 14 -22.73 22.63 4.16
C GLN A 14 -22.43 21.38 3.32
N ALA A 15 -22.84 21.37 2.05
CA ALA A 15 -22.56 20.24 1.14
C ALA A 15 -21.07 20.09 0.90
N GLN A 16 -20.34 21.20 0.70
CA GLN A 16 -18.90 21.20 0.54
C GLN A 16 -18.19 20.71 1.80
N GLN A 17 -18.66 21.13 2.98
CA GLN A 17 -18.11 20.69 4.25
C GLN A 17 -18.27 19.18 4.45
N LYS A 18 -19.43 18.63 4.10
CA LYS A 18 -19.69 17.20 4.17
C LYS A 18 -18.76 16.40 3.25
N ARG A 19 -18.55 16.90 2.02
CA ARG A 19 -17.62 16.27 1.07
C ARG A 19 -16.20 16.26 1.61
N LEU A 20 -15.73 17.39 2.15
CA LEU A 20 -14.41 17.50 2.73
C LEU A 20 -14.24 16.54 3.90
N ASN A 21 -15.20 16.47 4.80
CA ASN A 21 -15.18 15.57 5.94
C ASN A 21 -15.14 14.10 5.48
N TYR A 22 -15.90 13.76 4.44
CA TYR A 22 -15.89 12.42 3.87
C TYR A 22 -14.50 12.05 3.30
N ILE A 23 -13.88 12.96 2.54
CA ILE A 23 -12.54 12.75 1.97
C ILE A 23 -11.51 12.56 3.08
N LEU A 24 -11.53 13.41 4.12
CA LEU A 24 -10.59 13.30 5.24
C LEU A 24 -10.78 11.99 6.01
N SER A 25 -12.02 11.60 6.27
CA SER A 25 -12.32 10.33 6.94
C SER A 25 -11.88 9.13 6.13
N SER A 26 -12.06 9.18 4.80
CA SER A 26 -11.62 8.11 3.90
C SER A 26 -10.10 7.99 3.88
N LYS A 27 -9.38 9.11 3.83
CA LYS A 27 -7.91 9.13 3.89
C LYS A 27 -7.39 8.55 5.21
N ARG A 28 -8.00 8.93 6.35
CA ARG A 28 -7.62 8.38 7.66
C ARG A 28 -7.86 6.88 7.74
N ARG A 29 -8.98 6.41 7.20
CA ARG A 29 -9.32 4.99 7.16
C ARG A 29 -8.30 4.21 6.34
N ILE A 30 -7.93 4.70 5.14
CA ILE A 30 -6.94 4.07 4.29
C ILE A 30 -5.59 4.04 5.00
N GLN A 31 -5.17 5.13 5.62
CA GLN A 31 -3.89 5.17 6.34
C GLN A 31 -3.88 4.18 7.51
N SER A 32 -4.98 4.10 8.27
CA SER A 32 -5.11 3.13 9.37
C SER A 32 -5.02 1.69 8.87
N MET A 33 -5.63 1.38 7.72
CA MET A 33 -5.54 0.05 7.12
C MET A 33 -4.13 -0.27 6.66
N ILE A 34 -3.43 0.69 6.03
CA ILE A 34 -2.03 0.52 5.63
C ILE A 34 -1.18 0.21 6.85
N ASP A 35 -1.32 0.97 7.92
CA ASP A 35 -0.56 0.80 9.15
C ASP A 35 -0.81 -0.57 9.78
N SER A 36 -2.07 -1.05 9.77
CA SER A 36 -2.43 -2.37 10.27
C SER A 36 -1.78 -3.49 9.46
N PHE A 37 -1.87 -3.44 8.14
CA PHE A 37 -1.27 -4.45 7.28
C PHE A 37 0.25 -4.43 7.34
N GLU A 38 0.85 -3.26 7.48
CA GLU A 38 2.31 -3.14 7.66
C GLU A 38 2.76 -3.70 9.00
N SER A 39 1.99 -3.50 10.05
CA SER A 39 2.29 -4.07 11.38
C SER A 39 2.22 -5.59 11.35
N ASP A 40 1.19 -6.16 10.71
CA ASP A 40 1.07 -7.60 10.53
C ASP A 40 2.24 -8.16 9.71
N LEU A 41 2.60 -7.47 8.64
CA LEU A 41 3.74 -7.86 7.80
C LEU A 41 5.04 -7.84 8.59
N ALA A 42 5.27 -6.80 9.40
CA ALA A 42 6.45 -6.67 10.24
C ALA A 42 6.57 -7.83 11.23
N GLU A 43 5.48 -8.15 11.92
CA GLU A 43 5.44 -9.25 12.89
C GLU A 43 5.76 -10.60 12.23
N GLN A 44 5.13 -10.88 11.09
CA GLN A 44 5.34 -12.12 10.35
C GLN A 44 6.76 -12.24 9.81
N LEU A 45 7.33 -11.14 9.32
CA LEU A 45 8.72 -11.12 8.85
C LEU A 45 9.70 -11.37 9.99
N LEU A 46 9.48 -10.79 11.16
CA LEU A 46 10.32 -11.06 12.33
C LEU A 46 10.29 -12.53 12.73
N GLN A 47 9.13 -13.17 12.68
CA GLN A 47 9.00 -14.59 12.98
C GLN A 47 9.82 -15.44 11.99
N VAL A 48 9.78 -15.12 10.71
CA VAL A 48 10.55 -15.84 9.70
C VAL A 48 12.06 -15.57 9.85
N ILE A 49 12.45 -14.32 10.08
CA ILE A 49 13.86 -13.92 10.28
C ILE A 49 14.45 -14.65 11.48
N HIS A 50 13.70 -14.84 12.56
CA HIS A 50 14.15 -15.51 13.77
C HIS A 50 13.91 -17.03 13.72
N ASN A 51 13.53 -17.60 12.58
CA ASN A 51 13.25 -19.03 12.40
C ASN A 51 12.12 -19.58 13.29
N GLU A 52 11.20 -18.72 13.71
CA GLU A 52 10.05 -19.11 14.54
C GLU A 52 8.86 -19.58 13.71
N SER A 53 8.86 -19.29 12.40
CA SER A 53 7.75 -19.58 11.51
C SER A 53 8.23 -19.67 10.06
N ASN A 54 7.49 -20.42 9.25
CA ASN A 54 7.66 -20.45 7.78
C ASN A 54 6.36 -20.00 7.08
N ASN A 55 5.59 -19.14 7.72
CA ASN A 55 4.28 -18.71 7.23
C ASN A 55 4.42 -17.71 6.06
N TYR A 56 4.90 -18.17 4.92
CA TYR A 56 5.02 -17.34 3.71
C TYR A 56 3.65 -16.92 3.17
N ALA A 57 2.62 -17.73 3.37
CA ALA A 57 1.26 -17.40 2.94
C ALA A 57 0.73 -16.16 3.68
N GLY A 58 0.97 -16.07 4.98
CA GLY A 58 0.60 -14.89 5.78
C GLY A 58 1.35 -13.64 5.34
N ILE A 59 2.65 -13.76 5.11
CA ILE A 59 3.48 -12.67 4.58
C ILE A 59 2.96 -12.21 3.23
N ALA A 60 2.67 -13.15 2.33
CA ALA A 60 2.14 -12.84 1.00
C ALA A 60 0.82 -12.07 1.07
N THR A 61 -0.08 -12.49 1.95
CA THR A 61 -1.37 -11.82 2.15
C THR A 61 -1.20 -10.39 2.69
N SER A 62 -0.40 -10.21 3.73
CA SER A 62 -0.15 -8.89 4.32
C SER A 62 0.55 -7.97 3.34
N LEU A 63 1.48 -8.50 2.55
CA LEU A 63 2.17 -7.73 1.52
C LEU A 63 1.22 -7.30 0.41
N ALA A 64 0.35 -8.19 -0.06
CA ALA A 64 -0.64 -7.88 -1.09
C ALA A 64 -1.60 -6.79 -0.61
N LEU A 65 -2.11 -6.89 0.61
CA LEU A 65 -3.01 -5.89 1.18
C LEU A 65 -2.33 -4.54 1.36
N SER A 66 -1.09 -4.53 1.83
CA SER A 66 -0.30 -3.30 1.96
C SER A 66 -0.11 -2.61 0.62
N ILE A 67 0.25 -3.36 -0.41
CA ILE A 67 0.42 -2.85 -1.77
C ILE A 67 -0.91 -2.31 -2.31
N CYS A 68 -1.98 -3.06 -2.14
CA CYS A 68 -3.32 -2.69 -2.61
C CYS A 68 -3.73 -1.32 -2.05
N TRP A 69 -3.64 -1.15 -0.75
CA TRP A 69 -4.08 0.08 -0.10
C TRP A 69 -3.17 1.27 -0.39
N LYS A 70 -1.86 1.08 -0.45
CA LYS A 70 -0.93 2.13 -0.83
C LYS A 70 -1.13 2.59 -2.26
N PHE A 71 -1.32 1.64 -3.16
CA PHE A 71 -1.51 1.93 -4.56
C PHE A 71 -2.82 2.67 -4.80
N SER A 72 -3.90 2.26 -4.12
CA SER A 72 -5.19 2.95 -4.15
C SER A 72 -5.10 4.39 -3.64
N LYS A 73 -4.29 4.62 -2.61
CA LYS A 73 -4.09 5.97 -2.05
C LYS A 73 -3.49 6.94 -3.08
N VAL A 74 -2.60 6.46 -3.93
CA VAL A 74 -1.91 7.30 -4.91
C VAL A 74 -2.73 7.53 -6.17
N GLU A 75 -3.38 6.48 -6.66
CA GLU A 75 -4.10 6.51 -7.95
C GLU A 75 -5.53 7.04 -7.85
N PHE A 76 -6.09 7.11 -6.65
CA PHE A 76 -7.45 7.59 -6.45
C PHE A 76 -7.57 9.12 -6.68
N PRO A 77 -8.60 9.64 -7.38
CA PRO A 77 -9.79 8.97 -7.91
C PRO A 77 -9.71 8.53 -9.38
N LYS A 78 -8.53 8.61 -10.00
CA LYS A 78 -8.32 8.22 -11.41
C LYS A 78 -8.47 6.69 -11.56
N THR A 79 -7.78 6.12 -12.52
CA THR A 79 -7.79 4.67 -12.70
C THR A 79 -7.13 4.02 -11.49
N VAL A 80 -7.92 3.26 -10.72
CA VAL A 80 -7.41 2.59 -9.53
C VAL A 80 -6.91 1.21 -9.92
N HIS A 81 -5.61 1.00 -9.74
CA HIS A 81 -4.99 -0.33 -9.81
C HIS A 81 -4.90 -0.91 -8.40
N TRP A 82 -5.00 -2.22 -8.30
CA TRP A 82 -4.96 -2.90 -7.02
C TRP A 82 -4.20 -4.22 -7.15
N CYS A 83 -3.68 -4.68 -6.03
CA CYS A 83 -3.00 -5.97 -5.94
C CYS A 83 -3.98 -6.99 -5.35
N SER A 84 -4.32 -8.04 -6.12
CA SER A 84 -5.25 -9.08 -5.67
C SER A 84 -4.55 -10.15 -4.86
N GLU A 85 -3.32 -10.48 -5.26
CA GLU A 85 -2.60 -11.60 -4.68
C GLU A 85 -1.10 -11.42 -4.88
N VAL A 86 -0.31 -11.96 -3.96
CA VAL A 86 1.14 -12.09 -4.09
C VAL A 86 1.49 -13.55 -3.83
N SER A 87 2.32 -14.12 -4.70
CA SER A 87 2.87 -15.46 -4.54
C SER A 87 4.38 -15.38 -4.37
N ILE A 88 4.88 -15.71 -3.18
CA ILE A 88 6.30 -15.62 -2.87
C ILE A 88 7.04 -16.81 -3.48
N SER A 89 8.01 -16.52 -4.34
CA SER A 89 8.88 -17.53 -4.93
C SER A 89 10.17 -17.72 -4.13
N ASN A 90 10.66 -16.67 -3.48
CA ASN A 90 11.87 -16.71 -2.67
C ASN A 90 11.82 -15.64 -1.59
N LEU A 91 12.22 -16.02 -0.37
CA LEU A 91 12.42 -15.10 0.74
C LEU A 91 13.79 -15.39 1.33
N GLN A 92 14.68 -14.40 1.32
CA GLN A 92 16.02 -14.50 1.87
C GLN A 92 16.16 -13.53 3.04
N VAL A 93 16.71 -14.03 4.13
CA VAL A 93 17.06 -13.21 5.28
C VAL A 93 18.44 -12.61 5.01
N LYS A 94 18.51 -11.29 4.86
CA LYS A 94 19.73 -10.57 4.56
C LYS A 94 20.55 -10.29 5.83
N ASP A 95 19.87 -9.91 6.91
CA ASP A 95 20.44 -9.67 8.22
C ASP A 95 19.38 -9.87 9.32
N GLU A 96 19.67 -9.52 10.56
CA GLU A 96 18.78 -9.74 11.72
C GLU A 96 17.40 -9.06 11.59
N PHE A 97 17.27 -8.07 10.70
CA PHE A 97 16.06 -7.26 10.60
C PHE A 97 15.58 -7.06 9.16
N THR A 98 16.29 -7.61 8.18
CA THR A 98 16.01 -7.35 6.77
C THR A 98 15.76 -8.63 6.01
N ALA A 99 14.66 -8.66 5.27
CA ALA A 99 14.30 -9.73 4.35
C ALA A 99 14.21 -9.21 2.92
N VAL A 100 14.63 -10.04 1.97
CA VAL A 100 14.50 -9.81 0.54
C VAL A 100 13.50 -10.81 -0.02
N ILE A 101 12.47 -10.33 -0.67
CA ILE A 101 11.38 -11.14 -1.19
C ILE A 101 11.34 -11.01 -2.71
N LYS A 102 11.32 -12.15 -3.38
CA LYS A 102 11.01 -12.25 -4.81
C LYS A 102 9.66 -12.95 -4.94
N ALA A 103 8.76 -12.35 -5.68
CA ALA A 103 7.40 -12.84 -5.77
C ALA A 103 6.80 -12.54 -7.14
N GLN A 104 5.62 -13.10 -7.38
CA GLN A 104 4.74 -12.72 -8.47
C GLN A 104 3.53 -12.02 -7.86
N ALA A 105 3.20 -10.85 -8.39
CA ALA A 105 2.04 -10.10 -7.97
C ALA A 105 0.96 -10.18 -9.07
N TRP A 106 -0.28 -10.32 -8.65
CA TRP A 106 -1.45 -10.28 -9.52
C TRP A 106 -2.12 -8.93 -9.33
N LEU A 107 -2.14 -8.15 -10.40
CA LEU A 107 -2.67 -6.80 -10.39
C LEU A 107 -3.97 -6.74 -11.19
N GLY A 108 -4.82 -5.79 -10.85
CA GLY A 108 -6.07 -5.54 -11.54
C GLY A 108 -6.38 -4.05 -11.57
N THR A 109 -7.39 -3.69 -12.35
CA THR A 109 -7.90 -2.33 -12.45
C THR A 109 -9.36 -2.33 -12.01
N LEU A 110 -9.74 -1.37 -11.17
CA LEU A 110 -11.13 -1.23 -10.74
C LEU A 110 -12.05 -1.01 -11.95
N GLY A 111 -13.13 -1.79 -12.02
CA GLY A 111 -14.08 -1.75 -13.12
C GLY A 111 -13.72 -2.63 -14.31
N SER A 112 -12.66 -3.43 -14.20
CA SER A 112 -12.23 -4.40 -15.21
C SER A 112 -12.08 -5.77 -14.59
N ASP A 113 -12.43 -6.82 -15.32
CA ASP A 113 -12.21 -8.21 -14.92
C ASP A 113 -10.80 -8.70 -15.29
N GLU A 114 -10.03 -7.86 -15.97
CA GLU A 114 -8.69 -8.20 -16.41
C GLU A 114 -7.70 -8.19 -15.25
N LEU A 115 -6.97 -9.31 -15.09
CA LEU A 115 -5.85 -9.43 -14.17
C LEU A 115 -4.58 -9.68 -14.97
N TRP A 116 -3.47 -9.13 -14.50
CA TRP A 116 -2.16 -9.42 -15.09
C TRP A 116 -1.16 -9.74 -13.99
N GLN A 117 -0.19 -10.55 -14.35
CA GLN A 117 0.87 -11.00 -13.45
C GLN A 117 2.14 -10.21 -13.71
N THR A 118 2.82 -9.83 -12.65
CA THR A 118 4.08 -9.09 -12.75
C THR A 118 5.07 -9.57 -11.69
N PRO A 119 6.37 -9.62 -12.02
CA PRO A 119 7.38 -9.85 -11.00
C PRO A 119 7.37 -8.74 -9.96
N LEU A 120 7.55 -9.12 -8.70
CA LEU A 120 7.63 -8.21 -7.57
C LEU A 120 8.93 -8.47 -6.84
N PHE A 121 9.62 -7.40 -6.49
CA PHE A 121 10.80 -7.45 -5.64
C PHE A 121 10.58 -6.54 -4.44
N ALA A 122 10.89 -7.04 -3.25
CA ALA A 122 10.76 -6.27 -2.02
C ALA A 122 11.98 -6.48 -1.13
N GLU A 123 12.54 -5.38 -0.64
CA GLU A 123 13.52 -5.39 0.44
C GLU A 123 12.90 -4.64 1.61
N ILE A 124 12.76 -5.31 2.75
CA ILE A 124 12.02 -4.79 3.88
C ILE A 124 12.85 -4.94 5.14
N THR A 125 13.06 -3.82 5.83
CA THR A 125 13.71 -3.79 7.15
C THR A 125 12.66 -3.51 8.22
N VAL A 126 12.67 -4.34 9.25
CA VAL A 126 11.68 -4.31 10.35
C VAL A 126 12.30 -3.70 11.59
N ASP A 127 11.52 -2.91 12.32
CA ASP A 127 11.89 -2.42 13.64
C ASP A 127 11.28 -3.35 14.70
N PRO A 128 12.12 -4.14 15.41
CA PRO A 128 11.61 -5.10 16.39
C PRO A 128 11.05 -4.42 17.65
N LYS A 129 11.43 -3.17 17.92
CA LYS A 129 10.96 -2.44 19.11
C LYS A 129 9.51 -2.02 18.99
N THR A 130 9.09 -1.65 17.78
CA THR A 130 7.75 -1.13 17.52
C THR A 130 6.87 -2.04 16.68
N ASN A 131 7.38 -3.21 16.25
CA ASN A 131 6.70 -4.11 15.30
C ASN A 131 6.20 -3.36 14.07
N SER A 132 7.07 -2.53 13.49
CA SER A 132 6.74 -1.72 12.32
C SER A 132 7.77 -1.91 11.22
N LEU A 133 7.41 -1.53 10.00
CA LEU A 133 8.36 -1.48 8.90
C LEU A 133 9.20 -0.23 9.05
N LYS A 134 10.50 -0.41 9.31
CA LYS A 134 11.46 0.70 9.45
C LYS A 134 11.75 1.34 8.11
N SER A 135 11.99 0.52 7.12
CA SER A 135 12.21 0.94 5.73
C SER A 135 11.82 -0.17 4.79
N TYR A 136 11.44 0.18 3.58
CA TYR A 136 11.23 -0.82 2.53
C TYR A 136 11.39 -0.20 1.16
N HIS A 137 11.68 -1.06 0.21
CA HIS A 137 11.65 -0.77 -1.20
C HIS A 137 10.93 -1.92 -1.90
N ILE A 138 9.76 -1.65 -2.46
CA ILE A 138 8.97 -2.62 -3.20
C ILE A 138 8.79 -2.10 -4.61
N HIS A 139 9.11 -2.91 -5.61
CA HIS A 139 8.88 -2.51 -6.99
C HIS A 139 8.27 -3.63 -7.83
N PHE A 140 7.46 -3.23 -8.78
CA PHE A 140 6.75 -4.10 -9.71
C PHE A 140 6.38 -3.31 -10.97
N LEU A 141 5.87 -4.00 -11.99
CA LEU A 141 5.40 -3.37 -13.23
C LEU A 141 3.88 -3.28 -13.23
N SER A 142 3.36 -2.15 -13.66
CA SER A 142 1.94 -1.96 -13.90
C SER A 142 1.74 -1.27 -15.24
N LYS A 143 1.18 -2.02 -16.20
CA LYS A 143 0.89 -1.52 -17.56
C LYS A 143 2.06 -0.79 -18.20
N GLY A 144 3.23 -1.43 -18.20
CA GLY A 144 4.44 -0.89 -18.81
C GLY A 144 5.18 0.16 -18.00
N LYS A 145 4.74 0.45 -16.78
CA LYS A 145 5.40 1.39 -15.88
C LYS A 145 5.98 0.67 -14.67
N ILE A 146 7.17 1.08 -14.26
CA ILE A 146 7.75 0.59 -13.01
C ILE A 146 7.14 1.40 -11.87
N ILE A 147 6.52 0.70 -10.93
CA ILE A 147 5.98 1.27 -9.71
C ILE A 147 6.97 0.97 -8.59
N SER A 148 7.36 2.01 -7.86
CA SER A 148 8.28 1.89 -6.74
C SER A 148 7.64 2.47 -5.50
N LEU A 149 7.45 1.61 -4.47
CA LEU A 149 6.98 2.01 -3.17
C LEU A 149 8.16 2.03 -2.22
N ARG A 150 8.43 3.17 -1.60
CA ARG A 150 9.57 3.34 -0.71
C ARG A 150 9.17 3.97 0.61
N LYS A 151 9.79 3.49 1.67
CA LYS A 151 9.78 4.12 2.98
C LYS A 151 11.19 4.11 3.53
N ASN A 152 11.69 5.27 3.93
CA ASN A 152 12.95 5.40 4.65
C ASN A 152 12.68 5.75 6.11
N SER A 153 13.60 5.37 6.99
CA SER A 153 13.44 5.58 8.44
C SER A 153 13.20 7.03 8.86
N LYS A 154 13.51 8.00 7.99
CA LYS A 154 13.39 9.44 8.26
C LYS A 154 12.45 10.17 7.29
N GLN A 155 11.78 9.46 6.39
CA GLN A 155 10.96 10.06 5.33
C GLN A 155 9.59 9.40 5.29
N SER A 156 8.61 10.18 4.80
CA SER A 156 7.28 9.65 4.50
C SER A 156 7.33 8.68 3.33
N VAL A 157 6.29 7.85 3.23
CA VAL A 157 6.12 6.93 2.10
C VAL A 157 6.01 7.73 0.80
N THR A 158 6.79 7.32 -0.20
CA THR A 158 6.73 7.90 -1.54
C THR A 158 6.38 6.82 -2.56
N VAL A 159 5.65 7.22 -3.59
CA VAL A 159 5.39 6.38 -4.75
C VAL A 159 5.99 7.06 -5.97
N LYS A 160 6.77 6.32 -6.73
CA LYS A 160 7.41 6.82 -7.94
C LYS A 160 7.06 5.92 -9.11
N GLN A 161 6.56 6.53 -10.17
CA GLN A 161 6.29 5.86 -11.43
C GLN A 161 7.38 6.21 -12.43
N MET A 162 7.95 5.19 -13.07
CA MET A 162 8.94 5.37 -14.13
C MET A 162 8.49 4.58 -15.34
N GLN A 163 8.74 5.16 -16.53
CA GLN A 163 8.46 4.42 -17.76
C GLN A 163 9.46 3.27 -17.89
N ASN A 164 8.95 2.14 -18.33
CA ASN A 164 9.78 1.00 -18.65
C ASN A 164 10.58 1.31 -19.92
N MET A 165 11.87 1.27 -19.80
CA MET A 165 12.76 1.49 -20.93
C MET A 165 13.14 0.17 -21.61
#